data_8a228c3d8d1ba98f32efbca11fcf0047
#
_entry.id   8a228c3d8d1ba98f32efbca11fcf0047
#
_cell.length_a   1.000
_cell.length_b   1.000
_cell.length_c   1.000
_cell.angle_alpha   90.00
_cell.angle_beta   90.00
_cell.angle_gamma   90.00
#
_symmetry.space_group_name_H-M   'P 1'
#
loop_
_entity.id
_entity.type
_entity.pdbx_description
1 polymer ?
#
loop_
_entity_poly.entity_id
_entity_poly.type
_entity_poly.pdbx_seq_one_letter_code
_entity_poly.pdbx_strand_id
1 'polypeptide(L)'
;IRMMRDLGNFAGGCNVQFALNPDTEGIIAIEINPRVSRSSALASKATGYPIAKIAAKLAIGYTLDELENQITKTTSAYFEPALDYVIVKIPRWNFDKFKGGNDTLGLQMKSVGEVMAIGRSFTEAIQKACQSLENNAVGLGYYGKSLMKAEEMLDHIKTQKWDRLFRIK
;
A
#
# COMPACT_ATOMS: atom_id res chain seq x y z
N ILE A 1 13.78 -5.82 -13.71
CA ILE A 1 14.16 -5.54 -15.12
C ILE A 1 14.07 -6.82 -15.95
N ARG A 2 14.74 -7.95 -15.58
CA ARG A 2 14.73 -9.18 -16.38
C ARG A 2 13.31 -9.68 -16.68
N MET A 3 12.44 -9.81 -15.69
CA MET A 3 11.03 -10.21 -15.87
C MET A 3 10.26 -9.35 -16.88
N MET A 4 10.52 -8.05 -16.89
CA MET A 4 9.86 -7.14 -17.85
C MET A 4 10.40 -7.32 -19.27
N ARG A 5 11.66 -7.65 -19.43
CA ARG A 5 12.24 -7.98 -20.74
C ARG A 5 11.71 -9.31 -21.29
N ASP A 6 11.50 -10.29 -20.39
CA ASP A 6 10.98 -11.61 -20.76
C ASP A 6 9.50 -11.54 -21.19
N LEU A 7 8.73 -10.55 -20.69
CA LEU A 7 7.35 -10.28 -21.14
C LEU A 7 7.27 -9.69 -22.57
N GLY A 8 8.39 -9.24 -23.12
CA GLY A 8 8.46 -8.67 -24.46
C GLY A 8 8.20 -7.16 -24.51
N ASN A 9 7.68 -6.68 -25.64
CA ASN A 9 7.48 -5.26 -25.92
C ASN A 9 6.38 -4.64 -25.05
N PHE A 10 6.76 -4.27 -23.82
CA PHE A 10 5.87 -3.58 -22.89
C PHE A 10 6.33 -2.12 -22.72
N ALA A 11 5.44 -1.18 -23.06
CA ALA A 11 5.65 0.24 -22.82
C ALA A 11 4.59 0.77 -21.85
N GLY A 12 4.99 1.49 -20.82
CA GLY A 12 4.08 2.09 -19.84
C GLY A 12 4.44 1.74 -18.40
N GLY A 13 3.42 1.68 -17.54
CA GLY A 13 3.58 1.38 -16.12
C GLY A 13 3.16 -0.05 -15.78
N CYS A 14 3.79 -0.65 -14.79
CA CYS A 14 3.39 -1.94 -14.25
C CYS A 14 3.41 -1.94 -12.72
N ASN A 15 2.70 -2.89 -12.13
CA ASN A 15 2.77 -3.21 -10.72
C ASN A 15 3.31 -4.64 -10.57
N VAL A 16 4.30 -4.82 -9.72
CA VAL A 16 4.88 -6.14 -9.41
C VAL A 16 4.75 -6.38 -7.92
N GLN A 17 4.23 -7.53 -7.54
CA GLN A 17 4.16 -7.97 -6.15
C GLN A 17 5.23 -9.01 -5.88
N PHE A 18 5.94 -8.83 -4.77
CA PHE A 18 6.98 -9.72 -4.30
C PHE A 18 6.67 -10.24 -2.92
N ALA A 19 7.11 -11.46 -2.64
CA ALA A 19 7.26 -11.99 -1.29
C ALA A 19 8.74 -12.15 -0.98
N LEU A 20 9.12 -11.83 0.25
CA LEU A 20 10.44 -12.11 0.80
C LEU A 20 10.32 -13.28 1.78
N ASN A 21 11.12 -14.31 1.57
CA ASN A 21 11.26 -15.37 2.55
C ASN A 21 12.21 -14.89 3.67
N PRO A 22 11.74 -14.77 4.93
CA PRO A 22 12.57 -14.23 6.01
C PRO A 22 13.75 -15.11 6.40
N ASP A 23 13.67 -16.41 6.14
CA ASP A 23 14.72 -17.37 6.54
C ASP A 23 15.85 -17.46 5.52
N THR A 24 15.53 -17.33 4.23
CA THR A 24 16.49 -17.49 3.13
C THR A 24 16.81 -16.19 2.41
N GLU A 25 16.13 -15.08 2.77
CA GLU A 25 16.18 -13.80 2.06
C GLU A 25 15.82 -13.90 0.56
N GLY A 26 15.26 -15.02 0.15
CA GLY A 26 14.83 -15.28 -1.22
C GLY A 26 13.64 -14.43 -1.60
N ILE A 27 13.73 -13.72 -2.73
CA ILE A 27 12.66 -12.91 -3.29
C ILE A 27 11.89 -13.71 -4.34
N ILE A 28 10.57 -13.81 -4.15
CA ILE A 28 9.64 -14.50 -5.06
C ILE A 28 8.71 -13.45 -5.68
N ALA A 29 8.63 -13.42 -7.01
CA ALA A 29 7.61 -12.64 -7.70
C ALA A 29 6.26 -13.40 -7.62
N ILE A 30 5.26 -12.76 -7.00
CA ILE A 30 3.92 -13.34 -6.87
C ILE A 30 3.12 -13.11 -8.14
N GLU A 31 3.07 -11.84 -8.59
CA GLU A 31 2.36 -11.48 -9.82
C GLU A 31 2.94 -10.22 -10.45
N ILE A 32 2.73 -10.08 -11.74
CA ILE A 32 3.03 -8.88 -12.53
C ILE A 32 1.74 -8.42 -13.20
N ASN A 33 1.40 -7.16 -12.98
CA ASN A 33 0.26 -6.51 -13.63
C ASN A 33 0.80 -5.44 -14.60
N PRO A 34 0.85 -5.70 -15.93
CA PRO A 34 1.38 -4.76 -16.92
C PRO A 34 0.36 -3.67 -17.24
N ARG A 35 -0.02 -2.92 -16.25
CA ARG A 35 -0.97 -1.81 -16.32
C ARG A 35 -0.77 -0.82 -15.18
N VAL A 36 -1.24 0.40 -15.36
CA VAL A 36 -1.43 1.35 -14.28
C VAL A 36 -2.67 0.93 -13.48
N SER A 37 -2.60 1.00 -12.17
CA SER A 37 -3.64 0.53 -11.26
C SER A 37 -3.91 1.54 -10.15
N ARG A 38 -4.84 1.19 -9.25
CA ARG A 38 -5.13 1.97 -8.04
C ARG A 38 -3.88 2.14 -7.16
N SER A 39 -3.06 1.11 -7.04
CA SER A 39 -1.77 1.21 -6.31
C SER A 39 -0.82 2.20 -6.97
N SER A 40 -0.82 2.31 -8.30
CA SER A 40 -0.04 3.31 -9.02
C SER A 40 -0.54 4.74 -8.74
N ALA A 41 -1.86 4.94 -8.64
CA ALA A 41 -2.42 6.23 -8.27
C ALA A 41 -2.02 6.63 -6.82
N LEU A 42 -2.03 5.69 -5.88
CA LEU A 42 -1.55 5.92 -4.52
C LEU A 42 -0.04 6.22 -4.49
N ALA A 43 0.76 5.48 -5.24
CA ALA A 43 2.19 5.74 -5.36
C ALA A 43 2.46 7.14 -5.97
N SER A 44 1.70 7.56 -6.99
CA SER A 44 1.80 8.91 -7.54
C SER A 44 1.47 9.98 -6.52
N LYS A 45 0.42 9.78 -5.72
CA LYS A 45 0.06 10.71 -4.63
C LYS A 45 1.13 10.73 -3.54
N ALA A 46 1.70 9.58 -3.20
CA ALA A 46 2.72 9.43 -2.19
C ALA A 46 4.04 10.11 -2.57
N THR A 47 4.44 10.01 -3.82
CA THR A 47 5.76 10.46 -4.31
C THR A 47 5.72 11.79 -5.05
N GLY A 48 4.52 12.24 -5.47
CA GLY A 48 4.37 13.34 -6.40
C GLY A 48 4.71 12.99 -7.86
N TYR A 49 5.26 11.79 -8.12
CA TYR A 49 5.63 11.36 -9.47
C TYR A 49 4.38 10.93 -10.27
N PRO A 50 4.09 11.56 -11.43
CA PRO A 50 2.85 11.35 -12.17
C PRO A 50 2.90 10.08 -13.04
N ILE A 51 2.82 8.91 -12.42
CA ILE A 51 3.00 7.60 -13.09
C ILE A 51 2.09 7.43 -14.30
N ALA A 52 0.80 7.75 -14.19
CA ALA A 52 -0.14 7.57 -15.29
C ALA A 52 0.18 8.47 -16.50
N LYS A 53 0.59 9.72 -16.26
CA LYS A 53 0.98 10.65 -17.32
C LYS A 53 2.24 10.19 -18.04
N ILE A 54 3.23 9.74 -17.28
CA ILE A 54 4.48 9.21 -17.85
C ILE A 54 4.18 7.91 -18.62
N ALA A 55 3.41 6.98 -18.04
CA ALA A 55 3.01 5.74 -18.71
C ALA A 55 2.31 5.99 -20.05
N ALA A 56 1.41 6.98 -20.12
CA ALA A 56 0.74 7.35 -21.37
C ALA A 56 1.72 7.86 -22.44
N LYS A 57 2.71 8.65 -22.03
CA LYS A 57 3.74 9.13 -22.97
C LYS A 57 4.66 8.01 -23.46
N LEU A 58 5.03 7.08 -22.58
CA LEU A 58 5.82 5.90 -22.97
C LEU A 58 5.04 5.03 -23.98
N ALA A 59 3.70 4.90 -23.80
CA ALA A 59 2.86 4.12 -24.70
C ALA A 59 2.78 4.68 -26.13
N ILE A 60 3.03 5.97 -26.31
CA ILE A 60 3.08 6.61 -27.64
C ILE A 60 4.49 6.79 -28.18
N GLY A 61 5.49 6.17 -27.52
CA GLY A 61 6.85 6.03 -28.06
C GLY A 61 7.93 6.91 -27.44
N TYR A 62 7.60 7.77 -26.47
CA TYR A 62 8.64 8.50 -25.73
C TYR A 62 9.45 7.55 -24.85
N THR A 63 10.70 7.94 -24.59
CA THR A 63 11.57 7.28 -23.61
C THR A 63 11.64 8.10 -22.32
N LEU A 64 12.09 7.50 -21.21
CA LEU A 64 12.14 8.19 -19.92
C LEU A 64 13.16 9.33 -19.87
N ASP A 65 14.20 9.25 -20.68
CA ASP A 65 15.24 10.30 -20.80
C ASP A 65 14.79 11.51 -21.62
N GLU A 66 13.84 11.32 -22.54
CA GLU A 66 13.21 12.40 -23.31
C GLU A 66 12.16 13.17 -22.50
N LEU A 67 11.71 12.62 -21.38
CA LEU A 67 10.68 13.23 -20.55
C LEU A 67 11.27 13.95 -19.35
N GLU A 68 10.81 15.17 -19.10
CA GLU A 68 11.17 15.95 -17.92
C GLU A 68 10.52 15.35 -16.66
N ASN A 69 11.29 15.27 -15.57
CA ASN A 69 10.77 14.98 -14.24
C ASN A 69 10.02 16.20 -13.69
N GLN A 70 8.71 16.07 -13.53
CA GLN A 70 7.85 17.18 -13.13
C GLN A 70 8.02 17.64 -11.68
N ILE A 71 8.71 16.84 -10.84
CA ILE A 71 9.01 17.20 -9.46
C ILE A 71 10.25 18.08 -9.42
N THR A 72 11.33 17.60 -10.00
CA THR A 72 12.64 18.27 -9.96
C THR A 72 12.74 19.40 -10.99
N LYS A 73 12.05 19.27 -12.13
CA LYS A 73 12.11 20.18 -13.30
C LYS A 73 13.51 20.37 -13.89
N THR A 74 14.48 19.61 -13.45
CA THR A 74 15.88 19.69 -13.86
C THR A 74 16.48 18.36 -14.23
N THR A 75 15.79 17.25 -13.92
CA THR A 75 16.21 15.89 -14.24
C THR A 75 15.22 15.24 -15.21
N SER A 76 15.61 14.11 -15.80
CA SER A 76 14.72 13.33 -16.64
C SER A 76 13.78 12.44 -15.81
N ALA A 77 12.73 11.90 -16.45
CA ALA A 77 11.70 11.11 -15.78
C ALA A 77 12.20 9.77 -15.22
N TYR A 78 13.39 9.30 -15.57
CA TYR A 78 13.98 8.10 -14.96
C TYR A 78 14.56 8.34 -13.56
N PHE A 79 14.66 9.60 -13.10
CA PHE A 79 15.15 9.91 -11.76
C PHE A 79 14.15 9.44 -10.71
N GLU A 80 14.58 8.54 -9.83
CA GLU A 80 13.71 7.97 -8.78
C GLU A 80 13.35 9.00 -7.71
N PRO A 81 12.08 9.01 -7.23
CA PRO A 81 11.68 9.88 -6.13
C PRO A 81 12.46 9.56 -4.84
N ALA A 82 12.95 10.61 -4.18
CA ALA A 82 13.51 10.55 -2.83
C ALA A 82 12.55 11.23 -1.85
N LEU A 83 12.21 10.55 -0.75
CA LEU A 83 11.21 11.01 0.21
C LEU A 83 11.85 11.25 1.58
N ASP A 84 11.47 12.35 2.24
CA ASP A 84 11.87 12.72 3.60
C ASP A 84 10.69 12.69 4.59
N TYR A 85 9.62 12.00 4.21
CA TYR A 85 8.40 11.82 5.02
C TYR A 85 7.95 10.36 5.02
N VAL A 86 7.10 10.01 5.98
CA VAL A 86 6.57 8.66 6.15
C VAL A 86 5.17 8.56 5.56
N ILE A 87 4.92 7.49 4.84
CA ILE A 87 3.62 7.18 4.27
C ILE A 87 3.11 5.88 4.89
N VAL A 88 1.90 5.93 5.44
CA VAL A 88 1.20 4.77 5.97
C VAL A 88 -0.05 4.51 5.15
N LYS A 89 -0.21 3.26 4.71
CA LYS A 89 -1.39 2.76 4.02
C LYS A 89 -2.06 1.69 4.86
N ILE A 90 -3.35 1.83 5.17
CA ILE A 90 -4.13 0.86 5.93
C ILE A 90 -5.33 0.42 5.09
N PRO A 91 -5.57 -0.89 4.92
CA PRO A 91 -6.77 -1.41 4.27
C PRO A 91 -8.03 -1.10 5.08
N ARG A 92 -9.16 -0.89 4.40
CA ARG A 92 -10.49 -0.79 5.00
C ARG A 92 -11.25 -2.08 4.76
N TRP A 93 -11.82 -2.64 5.83
CA TRP A 93 -12.71 -3.81 5.79
C TRP A 93 -14.09 -3.42 6.31
N ASN A 94 -15.11 -4.15 5.89
CA ASN A 94 -16.51 -3.93 6.29
C ASN A 94 -17.05 -5.03 7.23
N PHE A 95 -16.20 -5.74 7.95
CA PHE A 95 -16.64 -6.77 8.89
C PHE A 95 -17.46 -6.19 10.06
N ASP A 96 -17.27 -4.92 10.36
CA ASP A 96 -18.10 -4.16 11.30
C ASP A 96 -19.57 -4.06 10.85
N LYS A 97 -19.83 -4.10 9.53
CA LYS A 97 -21.17 -4.02 8.93
C LYS A 97 -21.80 -5.38 8.68
N PHE A 98 -21.02 -6.42 8.46
CA PHE A 98 -21.46 -7.78 8.13
C PHE A 98 -21.16 -8.74 9.27
N LYS A 99 -22.05 -8.78 10.25
CA LYS A 99 -21.94 -9.70 11.40
C LYS A 99 -22.05 -11.16 10.93
N GLY A 100 -21.18 -12.03 11.45
CA GLY A 100 -21.16 -13.46 11.13
C GLY A 100 -20.35 -13.83 9.87
N GLY A 101 -19.78 -12.88 9.18
CA GLY A 101 -18.82 -13.14 8.09
C GLY A 101 -17.48 -13.69 8.60
N ASN A 102 -16.79 -14.48 7.80
CA ASN A 102 -15.44 -14.94 8.12
C ASN A 102 -14.45 -13.76 8.09
N ASP A 103 -14.06 -13.28 9.26
CA ASP A 103 -13.20 -12.12 9.50
C ASP A 103 -11.70 -12.46 9.53
N THR A 104 -11.34 -13.74 9.40
CA THR A 104 -9.95 -14.18 9.33
C THR A 104 -9.35 -13.81 7.97
N LEU A 105 -8.23 -13.12 7.99
CA LEU A 105 -7.51 -12.74 6.78
C LEU A 105 -6.72 -13.95 6.23
N GLY A 106 -6.65 -14.05 4.91
CA GLY A 106 -5.98 -15.13 4.20
C GLY A 106 -5.58 -14.71 2.80
N LEU A 107 -5.49 -15.66 1.87
CA LEU A 107 -5.06 -15.41 0.49
C LEU A 107 -6.08 -14.60 -0.33
N GLN A 108 -7.36 -14.64 0.05
CA GLN A 108 -8.39 -13.88 -0.64
C GLN A 108 -8.37 -12.41 -0.23
N MET A 109 -8.53 -11.52 -1.19
CA MET A 109 -8.73 -10.10 -0.93
C MET A 109 -10.10 -9.87 -0.28
N LYS A 110 -10.11 -9.38 0.96
CA LYS A 110 -11.32 -9.07 1.74
C LYS A 110 -11.49 -7.56 2.00
N SER A 111 -10.48 -6.77 1.68
CA SER A 111 -10.56 -5.32 1.83
C SER A 111 -11.47 -4.71 0.77
N VAL A 112 -12.23 -3.67 1.17
CA VAL A 112 -13.14 -2.93 0.28
C VAL A 112 -12.57 -1.59 -0.15
N GLY A 113 -11.47 -1.18 0.44
CA GLY A 113 -10.79 0.07 0.16
C GLY A 113 -9.52 0.20 0.98
N GLU A 114 -8.97 1.40 1.00
CA GLU A 114 -7.74 1.72 1.69
C GLU A 114 -7.66 3.21 1.98
N VAL A 115 -6.97 3.59 3.03
CA VAL A 115 -6.59 4.94 3.36
C VAL A 115 -5.08 5.10 3.23
N MET A 116 -4.63 6.31 2.95
CA MET A 116 -3.23 6.67 2.94
C MET A 116 -3.04 7.97 3.70
N ALA A 117 -2.07 8.00 4.60
CA ALA A 117 -1.69 9.19 5.34
C ALA A 117 -0.20 9.47 5.20
N ILE A 118 0.14 10.75 5.22
CA ILE A 118 1.51 11.26 5.14
C ILE A 118 1.80 12.01 6.43
N GLY A 119 2.95 11.75 7.02
CA GLY A 119 3.44 12.42 8.22
C GLY A 119 4.95 12.56 8.22
N ARG A 120 5.48 13.43 9.05
CA ARG A 120 6.94 13.56 9.22
C ARG A 120 7.54 12.42 10.04
N SER A 121 6.73 11.77 10.87
CA SER A 121 7.10 10.59 11.63
C SER A 121 6.12 9.45 11.39
N PHE A 122 6.55 8.22 11.70
CA PHE A 122 5.67 7.05 11.64
C PHE A 122 4.48 7.20 12.58
N THR A 123 4.69 7.69 13.78
CA THR A 123 3.63 7.92 14.76
C THR A 123 2.56 8.88 14.24
N GLU A 124 2.96 9.98 13.63
CA GLU A 124 2.02 10.93 13.01
C GLU A 124 1.24 10.28 11.86
N ALA A 125 1.95 9.63 10.95
CA ALA A 125 1.34 9.03 9.77
C ALA A 125 0.35 7.92 10.12
N ILE A 126 0.66 7.04 11.09
CA ILE A 126 -0.24 5.96 11.50
C ILE A 126 -1.48 6.49 12.21
N GLN A 127 -1.36 7.52 13.05
CA GLN A 127 -2.50 8.12 13.72
C GLN A 127 -3.46 8.77 12.71
N LYS A 128 -2.94 9.53 11.77
CA LYS A 128 -3.73 10.10 10.67
C LYS A 128 -4.42 9.01 9.82
N ALA A 129 -3.72 7.92 9.51
CA ALA A 129 -4.28 6.81 8.76
C ALA A 129 -5.43 6.14 9.53
N CYS A 130 -5.28 5.89 10.84
CA CYS A 130 -6.33 5.33 11.67
C CYS A 130 -7.58 6.22 11.72
N GLN A 131 -7.41 7.53 11.85
CA GLN A 131 -8.53 8.49 11.81
C GLN A 131 -9.25 8.47 10.47
N SER A 132 -8.53 8.32 9.37
CA SER A 132 -9.08 8.30 8.01
C SER A 132 -9.89 7.04 7.68
N LEU A 133 -9.82 6.00 8.50
CA LEU A 133 -10.59 4.75 8.29
C LEU A 133 -12.08 4.90 8.53
N GLU A 134 -12.53 5.96 9.20
CA GLU A 134 -13.95 6.23 9.51
C GLU A 134 -14.66 5.04 10.21
N ASN A 135 -13.95 4.39 11.10
CA ASN A 135 -14.43 3.26 11.90
C ASN A 135 -14.61 3.60 13.38
N ASN A 136 -14.83 4.89 13.69
CA ASN A 136 -14.91 5.46 15.03
C ASN A 136 -13.62 5.39 15.87
N ALA A 137 -12.50 5.02 15.27
CA ALA A 137 -11.19 5.11 15.92
C ALA A 137 -10.66 6.54 15.84
N VAL A 138 -10.34 7.14 16.97
CA VAL A 138 -9.71 8.48 17.05
C VAL A 138 -8.21 8.39 16.77
N GLY A 139 -7.68 7.19 16.69
CA GLY A 139 -6.29 6.87 16.44
C GLY A 139 -5.98 5.45 16.85
N LEU A 140 -4.76 5.00 16.75
CA LEU A 140 -4.36 3.64 17.10
C LEU A 140 -4.60 3.33 18.59
N GLY A 141 -4.54 4.30 19.45
CA GLY A 141 -4.68 4.13 20.89
C GLY A 141 -6.12 4.11 21.41
N TYR A 142 -7.13 4.35 20.59
CA TYR A 142 -8.53 4.47 21.03
C TYR A 142 -9.51 3.83 20.07
N TYR A 143 -9.77 2.55 20.28
CA TYR A 143 -10.76 1.77 19.55
C TYR A 143 -11.88 1.27 20.51
N GLY A 144 -12.37 2.16 21.37
CA GLY A 144 -13.36 1.83 22.39
C GLY A 144 -12.78 0.99 23.55
N LYS A 145 -13.65 0.60 24.50
CA LYS A 145 -13.26 -0.32 25.56
C LYS A 145 -13.37 -1.74 25.03
N SER A 146 -12.28 -2.51 25.08
CA SER A 146 -12.35 -3.94 24.86
C SER A 146 -13.03 -4.62 26.05
N LEU A 147 -14.03 -5.45 25.77
CA LEU A 147 -14.65 -6.31 26.77
C LEU A 147 -13.94 -7.69 26.85
N MET A 148 -12.90 -7.90 26.06
CA MET A 148 -12.14 -9.15 26.03
C MET A 148 -11.20 -9.24 27.23
N LYS A 149 -11.08 -10.44 27.81
CA LYS A 149 -10.06 -10.75 28.81
C LYS A 149 -8.67 -10.76 28.16
N ALA A 150 -7.61 -10.58 28.97
CA ALA A 150 -6.23 -10.53 28.46
C ALA A 150 -5.82 -11.80 27.70
N GLU A 151 -6.22 -12.98 28.18
CA GLU A 151 -5.92 -14.26 27.51
C GLU A 151 -6.61 -14.38 26.15
N GLU A 152 -7.89 -14.02 26.08
CA GLU A 152 -8.67 -13.99 24.84
C GLU A 152 -8.08 -12.97 23.84
N MET A 153 -7.57 -11.85 24.35
CA MET A 153 -6.91 -10.82 23.54
C MET A 153 -5.62 -11.34 22.92
N LEU A 154 -4.81 -12.07 23.68
CA LEU A 154 -3.57 -12.67 23.17
C LEU A 154 -3.84 -13.68 22.05
N ASP A 155 -4.87 -14.51 22.20
CA ASP A 155 -5.25 -15.47 21.15
C ASP A 155 -5.84 -14.77 19.93
N HIS A 156 -6.60 -13.70 20.13
CA HIS A 156 -7.10 -12.87 19.04
C HIS A 156 -5.96 -12.24 18.24
N ILE A 157 -4.94 -11.72 18.92
CA ILE A 157 -3.75 -11.10 18.26
C ILE A 157 -2.91 -12.13 17.49
N LYS A 158 -2.82 -13.38 17.94
CA LYS A 158 -2.15 -14.46 17.23
C LYS A 158 -2.85 -14.81 15.91
N THR A 159 -4.17 -14.65 15.85
CA THR A 159 -4.96 -14.90 14.65
C THR A 159 -4.89 -13.72 13.69
N GLN A 160 -4.85 -13.99 12.40
CA GLN A 160 -4.81 -12.94 11.36
C GLN A 160 -6.20 -12.33 11.18
N LYS A 161 -6.59 -11.45 12.07
CA LYS A 161 -7.88 -10.75 12.03
C LYS A 161 -7.72 -9.30 11.57
N TRP A 162 -8.77 -8.76 10.98
CA TRP A 162 -8.79 -7.41 10.41
C TRP A 162 -8.58 -6.28 11.43
N ASP A 163 -9.01 -6.47 12.68
CA ASP A 163 -8.90 -5.49 13.77
C ASP A 163 -7.64 -5.68 14.64
N ARG A 164 -6.80 -6.64 14.27
CA ARG A 164 -5.58 -7.00 15.01
C ARG A 164 -4.72 -5.78 15.36
N LEU A 165 -4.54 -4.86 14.41
CA LEU A 165 -3.75 -3.63 14.63
C LEU A 165 -4.27 -2.81 15.81
N PHE A 166 -5.58 -2.71 15.98
CA PHE A 166 -6.22 -1.96 17.05
C PHE A 166 -6.23 -2.70 18.40
N ARG A 167 -5.90 -3.99 18.39
CA ARG A 167 -5.85 -4.87 19.57
C ARG A 167 -4.44 -5.04 20.15
N ILE A 168 -3.42 -4.65 19.41
CA ILE A 168 -2.00 -4.75 19.85
C ILE A 168 -1.66 -3.72 20.95
N LYS A 169 -2.52 -2.81 21.27
CA LYS A 169 -2.35 -1.73 22.25
C LYS A 169 -1.90 -2.21 23.63
#